data_a8d16c6a56161b6f1c9e96a7f4c8ab0f
#
_entry.id   a8d16c6a56161b6f1c9e96a7f4c8ab0f
#
_cell.length_a   1.000
_cell.length_b   1.000
_cell.length_c   1.000
_cell.angle_alpha   90.00
_cell.angle_beta   90.00
_cell.angle_gamma   90.00
#
_symmetry.space_group_name_H-M   'P 1'
#
loop_
_entity.id
_entity.type
_entity.pdbx_description
1 polymer ?
#
loop_
_entity_poly.entity_id
_entity_poly.type
_entity_poly.pdbx_seq_one_letter_code
_entity_poly.pdbx_strand_id
1 'polypeptide(L)'
;MIYADIHTHTAFSPDSRADMADMLERAVALGLKIYGVSEHFNYDYDRLHLQIDGKEVPPIDEAAYFSRALQLQAAYAEKLLFLVGAEFGFDHSPRALERYMRTAEEYRPDFIVNSIHTCLGMDCYFPHYCAGRSKEYAYNAYLYRVLESLDAPYPYDVVAHIGYCSRNATYPDPKLRYEEFADVLDAILRRIIAKDKILEVNTSSKTAGSPFLPDTDILARYFALGGRKVSFASDAHDPSRIGEKREVVSEALKSIGFTHLTIPCRGEHLRAEL
;
A
#
# COMPACT_ATOMS: atom_id res chain seq x y z
N MET A 1 -3.40 -7.77 -19.57
CA MET A 1 -2.52 -8.33 -18.52
C MET A 1 -1.74 -7.22 -17.86
N ILE A 2 -1.69 -7.16 -16.52
CA ILE A 2 -0.98 -6.12 -15.78
C ILE A 2 0.54 -6.31 -15.90
N TYR A 3 1.24 -5.27 -16.35
CA TYR A 3 2.70 -5.21 -16.47
C TYR A 3 3.33 -4.13 -15.58
N ALA A 4 2.63 -3.73 -14.53
CA ALA A 4 3.10 -2.78 -13.52
C ALA A 4 2.87 -3.33 -12.12
N ASP A 5 3.84 -3.18 -11.24
CA ASP A 5 3.75 -3.50 -9.81
C ASP A 5 4.60 -2.47 -9.06
N ILE A 6 3.95 -1.58 -8.31
CA ILE A 6 4.63 -0.42 -7.72
C ILE A 6 4.71 -0.44 -6.19
N HIS A 7 4.19 -1.50 -5.55
CA HIS A 7 4.25 -1.62 -4.10
C HIS A 7 4.91 -2.95 -3.73
N THR A 8 6.20 -2.87 -3.47
CA THR A 8 7.03 -4.02 -3.07
C THR A 8 8.10 -3.58 -2.07
N HIS A 9 8.65 -4.54 -1.33
CA HIS A 9 9.59 -4.32 -0.23
C HIS A 9 10.84 -5.14 -0.39
N THR A 10 11.95 -4.61 0.12
CA THR A 10 13.26 -5.27 0.13
C THR A 10 13.83 -5.33 1.54
N ALA A 11 15.07 -5.77 1.69
CA ALA A 11 15.73 -5.86 2.99
C ALA A 11 15.93 -4.50 3.72
N PHE A 12 15.48 -3.38 3.14
CA PHE A 12 15.34 -2.11 3.84
C PHE A 12 14.08 -2.03 4.68
N SER A 13 13.07 -2.84 4.39
CA SER A 13 11.90 -3.04 5.26
C SER A 13 12.18 -4.14 6.28
N PRO A 14 11.74 -3.99 7.54
CA PRO A 14 12.14 -4.86 8.65
C PRO A 14 11.62 -6.30 8.53
N ASP A 15 10.60 -6.52 7.73
CA ASP A 15 9.90 -7.78 7.50
C ASP A 15 10.24 -8.44 6.15
N SER A 16 11.19 -7.88 5.37
CA SER A 16 11.72 -8.49 4.17
C SER A 16 13.21 -8.86 4.31
N ARG A 17 13.64 -9.84 3.54
CA ARG A 17 15.05 -10.26 3.40
C ARG A 17 15.53 -10.20 1.95
N ALA A 18 14.67 -9.76 1.04
CA ALA A 18 14.94 -9.74 -0.39
C ALA A 18 15.98 -8.68 -0.76
N ASP A 19 17.01 -9.05 -1.50
CA ASP A 19 17.89 -8.05 -2.12
C ASP A 19 17.16 -7.28 -3.20
N MET A 20 17.35 -5.96 -3.26
CA MET A 20 16.67 -5.09 -4.22
C MET A 20 17.01 -5.44 -5.68
N ALA A 21 18.24 -5.88 -5.97
CA ALA A 21 18.61 -6.30 -7.30
C ALA A 21 17.92 -7.62 -7.70
N ASP A 22 17.78 -8.57 -6.77
CA ASP A 22 17.06 -9.82 -7.01
C ASP A 22 15.58 -9.56 -7.32
N MET A 23 14.96 -8.61 -6.61
CA MET A 23 13.60 -8.16 -6.89
C MET A 23 13.48 -7.57 -8.28
N LEU A 24 14.42 -6.72 -8.70
CA LEU A 24 14.46 -6.12 -10.04
C LEU A 24 14.68 -7.16 -11.15
N GLU A 25 15.62 -8.10 -10.97
CA GLU A 25 15.84 -9.17 -11.94
C GLU A 25 14.58 -10.03 -12.10
N ARG A 26 13.87 -10.30 -11.00
CA ARG A 26 12.58 -10.99 -11.05
C ARG A 26 11.52 -10.20 -11.80
N ALA A 27 11.41 -8.90 -11.56
CA ALA A 27 10.46 -8.02 -12.25
C ALA A 27 10.72 -8.02 -13.78
N VAL A 28 12.00 -7.93 -14.18
CA VAL A 28 12.43 -8.04 -15.59
C VAL A 28 12.06 -9.41 -16.17
N ALA A 29 12.34 -10.49 -15.45
CA ALA A 29 12.03 -11.86 -15.90
C ALA A 29 10.52 -12.11 -16.07
N LEU A 30 9.67 -11.43 -15.28
CA LEU A 30 8.21 -11.44 -15.40
C LEU A 30 7.69 -10.56 -16.54
N GLY A 31 8.56 -9.81 -17.21
CA GLY A 31 8.21 -8.90 -18.30
C GLY A 31 7.50 -7.64 -17.84
N LEU A 32 7.66 -7.25 -16.57
CA LEU A 32 7.08 -6.00 -16.09
C LEU A 32 7.70 -4.81 -16.85
N LYS A 33 6.89 -3.83 -17.17
CA LYS A 33 7.30 -2.58 -17.82
C LYS A 33 7.57 -1.49 -16.81
N ILE A 34 6.83 -1.52 -15.70
CA ILE A 34 6.95 -0.57 -14.59
C ILE A 34 7.05 -1.38 -13.31
N TYR A 35 8.06 -1.10 -12.51
CA TYR A 35 8.26 -1.73 -11.22
C TYR A 35 8.64 -0.67 -10.19
N GLY A 36 8.12 -0.77 -8.99
CA GLY A 36 8.41 0.18 -7.91
C GLY A 36 8.73 -0.54 -6.60
N VAL A 37 9.66 0.02 -5.85
CA VAL A 37 9.86 -0.30 -4.44
C VAL A 37 9.27 0.82 -3.58
N SER A 38 8.67 0.46 -2.45
CA SER A 38 8.06 1.40 -1.50
C SER A 38 8.28 0.91 -0.08
N GLU A 39 9.50 1.04 0.41
CA GLU A 39 9.88 0.54 1.73
C GLU A 39 9.05 1.16 2.85
N HIS A 40 8.94 0.45 3.97
CA HIS A 40 8.19 0.91 5.14
C HIS A 40 8.86 2.07 5.86
N PHE A 41 8.18 3.21 5.91
CA PHE A 41 8.49 4.34 6.76
C PHE A 41 7.43 4.43 7.86
N ASN A 42 7.65 3.71 8.96
CA ASN A 42 6.73 3.63 10.09
C ASN A 42 7.34 4.35 11.30
N TYR A 43 7.20 5.68 11.34
CA TYR A 43 7.81 6.52 12.37
C TYR A 43 7.10 6.49 13.73
N ASP A 44 6.05 5.70 13.87
CA ASP A 44 5.36 5.42 15.13
C ASP A 44 5.87 4.14 15.81
N TYR A 45 6.60 3.27 15.09
CA TYR A 45 7.03 1.97 15.60
C TYR A 45 7.97 2.10 16.78
N ASP A 46 8.87 3.09 16.79
CA ASP A 46 9.75 3.38 17.93
C ASP A 46 8.97 3.83 19.18
N ARG A 47 7.89 4.61 19.00
CA ARG A 47 7.01 5.04 20.08
C ARG A 47 6.14 3.92 20.64
N LEU A 48 5.69 3.02 19.78
CA LEU A 48 4.83 1.89 20.13
C LEU A 48 5.62 0.66 20.59
N HIS A 49 6.96 0.71 20.52
CA HIS A 49 7.86 -0.42 20.83
C HIS A 49 7.44 -1.70 20.10
N LEU A 50 7.05 -1.55 18.82
CA LEU A 50 6.62 -2.68 18.02
C LEU A 50 7.79 -3.61 17.71
N GLN A 51 7.51 -4.89 17.74
CA GLN A 51 8.51 -5.94 17.56
C GLN A 51 8.13 -6.85 16.41
N ILE A 52 9.11 -7.22 15.61
CA ILE A 52 9.02 -8.31 14.62
C ILE A 52 9.98 -9.41 15.07
N ASP A 53 9.49 -10.63 15.18
CA ASP A 53 10.27 -11.79 15.68
C ASP A 53 10.95 -11.55 17.04
N GLY A 54 10.28 -10.81 17.94
CA GLY A 54 10.77 -10.50 19.27
C GLY A 54 11.90 -9.46 19.33
N LYS A 55 12.16 -8.75 18.23
CA LYS A 55 13.13 -7.66 18.16
C LYS A 55 12.43 -6.35 17.87
N GLU A 56 12.87 -5.28 18.54
CA GLU A 56 12.41 -3.94 18.19
C GLU A 56 12.71 -3.63 16.73
N VAL A 57 11.75 -3.01 16.06
CA VAL A 57 11.88 -2.58 14.67
C VAL A 57 12.69 -1.29 14.63
N PRO A 58 13.90 -1.31 14.04
CA PRO A 58 14.66 -0.08 13.87
C PRO A 58 14.00 0.81 12.82
N PRO A 59 14.18 2.14 12.91
CA PRO A 59 13.80 3.01 11.81
C PRO A 59 14.59 2.65 10.55
N ILE A 60 14.00 2.88 9.38
CA ILE A 60 14.67 2.68 8.09
C ILE A 60 15.92 3.58 7.99
N ASP A 61 16.99 3.04 7.42
CA ASP A 61 18.14 3.85 6.97
C ASP A 61 17.79 4.51 5.62
N GLU A 62 17.19 5.70 5.73
CA GLU A 62 16.68 6.48 4.60
C GLU A 62 17.78 6.76 3.56
N ALA A 63 18.96 7.18 4.01
CA ALA A 63 20.06 7.53 3.12
C ALA A 63 20.61 6.32 2.36
N ALA A 64 20.78 5.19 3.04
CA ALA A 64 21.23 3.94 2.41
C ALA A 64 20.18 3.43 1.41
N TYR A 65 18.89 3.47 1.77
CA TYR A 65 17.80 3.06 0.88
C TYR A 65 17.77 3.88 -0.41
N PHE A 66 17.64 5.19 -0.31
CA PHE A 66 17.55 6.05 -1.51
C PHE A 66 18.83 5.99 -2.34
N SER A 67 20.01 5.96 -1.71
CA SER A 67 21.27 5.80 -2.43
C SER A 67 21.31 4.50 -3.25
N ARG A 68 20.94 3.37 -2.64
CA ARG A 68 20.92 2.06 -3.33
C ARG A 68 19.87 2.02 -4.44
N ALA A 69 18.67 2.50 -4.16
CA ALA A 69 17.58 2.49 -5.13
C ALA A 69 17.89 3.34 -6.36
N LEU A 70 18.45 4.55 -6.19
CA LEU A 70 18.83 5.41 -7.30
C LEU A 70 19.99 4.84 -8.16
N GLN A 71 20.95 4.15 -7.54
CA GLN A 71 21.99 3.42 -8.29
C GLN A 71 21.37 2.35 -9.19
N LEU A 72 20.44 1.57 -8.66
CA LEU A 72 19.74 0.54 -9.42
C LEU A 72 18.79 1.13 -10.46
N GLN A 73 18.13 2.24 -10.17
CA GLN A 73 17.28 2.95 -11.13
C GLN A 73 18.08 3.31 -12.40
N ALA A 74 19.29 3.84 -12.24
CA ALA A 74 20.17 4.13 -13.36
C ALA A 74 20.64 2.85 -14.09
N ALA A 75 20.97 1.78 -13.36
CA ALA A 75 21.45 0.53 -13.94
C ALA A 75 20.38 -0.24 -14.74
N TYR A 76 19.11 -0.08 -14.40
CA TYR A 76 17.97 -0.79 -15.01
C TYR A 76 17.18 0.05 -16.01
N ALA A 77 17.56 1.31 -16.27
CA ALA A 77 16.81 2.26 -17.10
C ALA A 77 16.44 1.74 -18.50
N GLU A 78 17.29 0.90 -19.10
CA GLU A 78 17.07 0.30 -20.43
C GLU A 78 16.19 -0.99 -20.37
N LYS A 79 15.95 -1.54 -19.18
CA LYS A 79 15.21 -2.79 -19.01
C LYS A 79 13.74 -2.56 -18.64
N LEU A 80 13.47 -1.64 -17.74
CA LEU A 80 12.12 -1.27 -17.26
C LEU A 80 12.14 0.11 -16.62
N LEU A 81 10.95 0.73 -16.45
CA LEU A 81 10.80 1.93 -15.64
C LEU A 81 10.80 1.51 -14.17
N PHE A 82 11.93 1.71 -13.48
CA PHE A 82 12.03 1.49 -12.05
C PHE A 82 11.70 2.78 -11.28
N LEU A 83 10.71 2.72 -10.39
CA LEU A 83 10.25 3.82 -9.56
C LEU A 83 10.71 3.61 -8.12
N VAL A 84 11.29 4.67 -7.53
CA VAL A 84 11.76 4.68 -6.15
C VAL A 84 10.74 5.40 -5.29
N GLY A 85 9.90 4.65 -4.61
CA GLY A 85 8.81 5.14 -3.77
C GLY A 85 9.11 5.05 -2.28
N ALA A 86 8.10 5.37 -1.49
CA ALA A 86 8.10 5.19 -0.04
C ALA A 86 6.68 4.84 0.43
N GLU A 87 6.53 3.90 1.35
CA GLU A 87 5.27 3.65 2.02
C GLU A 87 5.26 4.31 3.40
N PHE A 88 4.46 5.37 3.54
CA PHE A 88 4.29 6.09 4.79
C PHE A 88 3.16 5.47 5.60
N GLY A 89 3.48 4.82 6.71
CA GLY A 89 2.51 4.32 7.68
C GLY A 89 2.01 5.46 8.56
N PHE A 90 0.94 6.12 8.15
CA PHE A 90 0.44 7.33 8.78
C PHE A 90 0.32 7.24 10.31
N ASP A 91 0.94 8.18 10.99
CA ASP A 91 0.74 8.49 12.41
C ASP A 91 0.48 10.00 12.58
N HIS A 92 -0.51 10.36 13.42
CA HIS A 92 -0.92 11.75 13.62
C HIS A 92 -0.05 12.51 14.64
N SER A 93 0.94 11.85 15.26
CA SER A 93 1.82 12.53 16.19
C SER A 93 2.63 13.62 15.46
N PRO A 94 2.80 14.80 16.07
CA PRO A 94 3.54 15.88 15.43
C PRO A 94 4.95 15.46 14.98
N ARG A 95 5.62 14.62 15.79
CA ARG A 95 6.96 14.11 15.48
C ARG A 95 6.99 13.23 14.24
N ALA A 96 6.00 12.32 14.09
CA ALA A 96 5.93 11.46 12.92
C ALA A 96 5.59 12.28 11.66
N LEU A 97 4.62 13.19 11.75
CA LEU A 97 4.24 14.06 10.64
C LEU A 97 5.41 14.93 10.17
N GLU A 98 6.19 15.51 11.09
CA GLU A 98 7.40 16.28 10.76
C GLU A 98 8.43 15.42 10.02
N ARG A 99 8.64 14.17 10.45
CA ARG A 99 9.56 13.24 9.78
C ARG A 99 9.09 12.88 8.39
N TYR A 100 7.81 12.56 8.19
CA TYR A 100 7.25 12.28 6.85
C TYR A 100 7.42 13.47 5.90
N MET A 101 7.12 14.69 6.36
CA MET A 101 7.31 15.90 5.56
C MET A 101 8.78 16.09 5.18
N ARG A 102 9.69 15.92 6.15
CA ARG A 102 11.14 16.05 5.90
C ARG A 102 11.63 15.00 4.90
N THR A 103 11.25 13.73 5.06
CA THR A 103 11.63 12.66 4.13
C THR A 103 11.14 12.94 2.72
N ALA A 104 9.89 13.40 2.58
CA ALA A 104 9.31 13.73 1.28
C ALA A 104 10.04 14.92 0.61
N GLU A 105 10.46 15.93 1.38
CA GLU A 105 11.18 17.10 0.89
C GLU A 105 12.65 16.78 0.53
N GLU A 106 13.33 16.03 1.40
CA GLU A 106 14.76 15.74 1.26
C GLU A 106 15.03 14.75 0.13
N TYR A 107 14.29 13.63 0.09
CA TYR A 107 14.57 12.55 -0.87
C TYR A 107 13.70 12.59 -2.13
N ARG A 108 12.57 13.27 -2.11
CA ARG A 108 11.66 13.42 -3.25
C ARG A 108 11.38 12.10 -3.97
N PRO A 109 10.78 11.11 -3.30
CA PRO A 109 10.45 9.83 -3.92
C PRO A 109 9.69 10.02 -5.23
N ASP A 110 9.83 9.10 -6.17
CA ASP A 110 9.05 9.11 -7.42
C ASP A 110 7.54 9.02 -7.15
N PHE A 111 7.15 8.41 -6.03
CA PHE A 111 5.77 8.33 -5.51
C PHE A 111 5.76 8.01 -4.02
N ILE A 112 4.65 8.33 -3.37
CA ILE A 112 4.42 8.01 -1.95
C ILE A 112 3.09 7.27 -1.81
N VAL A 113 3.16 6.11 -1.15
CA VAL A 113 2.00 5.31 -0.72
C VAL A 113 1.64 5.72 0.70
N ASN A 114 0.38 6.06 0.94
CA ASN A 114 -0.15 6.39 2.26
C ASN A 114 -0.93 5.21 2.82
N SER A 115 -0.47 4.63 3.91
CA SER A 115 -0.98 3.39 4.49
C SER A 115 -1.35 3.55 5.97
N ILE A 116 -2.19 2.64 6.46
CA ILE A 116 -2.49 2.48 7.87
C ILE A 116 -2.06 1.08 8.31
N HIS A 117 -0.99 1.03 9.09
CA HIS A 117 -0.53 -0.20 9.74
C HIS A 117 -0.99 -0.25 11.19
N THR A 118 -0.97 0.86 11.90
CA THR A 118 -1.27 0.92 13.33
C THR A 118 -2.58 1.65 13.63
N CYS A 119 -3.34 1.06 14.53
CA CYS A 119 -4.57 1.64 15.07
C CYS A 119 -4.76 1.15 16.51
N LEU A 120 -5.37 1.96 17.36
CA LEU A 120 -5.59 1.65 18.78
C LEU A 120 -4.31 1.26 19.55
N GLY A 121 -3.16 1.83 19.14
CA GLY A 121 -1.87 1.61 19.78
C GLY A 121 -1.19 0.28 19.45
N MET A 122 -1.60 -0.40 18.37
CA MET A 122 -1.03 -1.67 17.93
C MET A 122 -1.09 -1.82 16.42
N ASP A 123 -0.28 -2.71 15.87
CA ASP A 123 -0.33 -3.06 14.46
C ASP A 123 -1.57 -3.89 14.14
N CYS A 124 -2.35 -3.45 13.13
CA CYS A 124 -3.59 -4.09 12.69
C CYS A 124 -3.37 -5.45 12.00
N TYR A 125 -2.13 -5.76 11.61
CA TYR A 125 -1.77 -7.04 11.00
C TYR A 125 -1.96 -8.22 11.94
N PHE A 126 -1.70 -8.02 13.22
CA PHE A 126 -1.69 -9.12 14.18
C PHE A 126 -3.09 -9.49 14.66
N PRO A 127 -3.38 -10.79 14.89
CA PRO A 127 -4.69 -11.25 15.36
C PRO A 127 -5.16 -10.60 16.67
N HIS A 128 -4.23 -10.18 17.53
CA HIS A 128 -4.56 -9.51 18.78
C HIS A 128 -5.21 -8.12 18.58
N TYR A 129 -5.10 -7.52 17.40
CA TYR A 129 -5.86 -6.32 17.06
C TYR A 129 -7.37 -6.54 17.18
N CYS A 130 -7.83 -7.74 16.79
CA CYS A 130 -9.25 -8.13 16.87
C CYS A 130 -9.65 -8.70 18.23
N ALA A 131 -8.69 -9.11 19.07
CA ALA A 131 -8.96 -9.81 20.31
C ALA A 131 -9.80 -8.98 21.29
N GLY A 132 -10.92 -9.52 21.75
CA GLY A 132 -11.83 -8.86 22.69
C GLY A 132 -12.64 -7.69 22.11
N ARG A 133 -12.58 -7.48 20.79
CA ARG A 133 -13.30 -6.41 20.08
C ARG A 133 -14.33 -7.00 19.12
N SER A 134 -15.46 -6.34 18.94
CA SER A 134 -16.37 -6.67 17.84
C SER A 134 -15.73 -6.28 16.49
N LYS A 135 -16.10 -6.97 15.41
CA LYS A 135 -15.68 -6.64 14.04
C LYS A 135 -16.04 -5.19 13.71
N GLU A 136 -17.25 -4.78 14.04
CA GLU A 136 -17.74 -3.41 13.83
C GLU A 136 -16.82 -2.38 14.49
N TYR A 137 -16.48 -2.57 15.76
CA TYR A 137 -15.60 -1.63 16.47
C TYR A 137 -14.20 -1.58 15.87
N ALA A 138 -13.55 -2.72 15.67
CA ALA A 138 -12.19 -2.79 15.19
C ALA A 138 -12.07 -2.22 13.76
N TYR A 139 -12.99 -2.58 12.87
CA TYR A 139 -12.94 -2.14 11.48
C TYR A 139 -13.33 -0.67 11.32
N ASN A 140 -14.33 -0.18 12.08
CA ASN A 140 -14.60 1.26 12.10
C ASN A 140 -13.41 2.07 12.61
N ALA A 141 -12.75 1.64 13.70
CA ALA A 141 -11.57 2.33 14.21
C ALA A 141 -10.47 2.42 13.13
N TYR A 142 -10.20 1.33 12.42
CA TYR A 142 -9.27 1.30 11.30
C TYR A 142 -9.71 2.21 10.15
N LEU A 143 -10.97 2.14 9.71
CA LEU A 143 -11.48 2.93 8.59
C LEU A 143 -11.50 4.44 8.90
N TYR A 144 -11.85 4.83 10.13
CA TYR A 144 -11.73 6.24 10.54
C TYR A 144 -10.28 6.70 10.55
N ARG A 145 -9.34 5.81 10.89
CA ARG A 145 -7.91 6.13 10.78
C ARG A 145 -7.47 6.30 9.32
N VAL A 146 -7.98 5.47 8.40
CA VAL A 146 -7.78 5.68 6.95
C VAL A 146 -8.35 7.04 6.54
N LEU A 147 -9.59 7.37 6.94
CA LEU A 147 -10.21 8.65 6.60
C LEU A 147 -9.40 9.84 7.11
N GLU A 148 -8.89 9.78 8.34
CA GLU A 148 -8.00 10.78 8.92
C GLU A 148 -6.71 10.95 8.10
N SER A 149 -6.08 9.86 7.69
CA SER A 149 -4.83 9.87 6.94
C SER A 149 -4.94 10.56 5.57
N LEU A 150 -6.13 10.63 5.00
CA LEU A 150 -6.35 11.34 3.74
C LEU A 150 -6.12 12.86 3.85
N ASP A 151 -6.09 13.41 5.06
CA ASP A 151 -5.75 14.80 5.35
C ASP A 151 -4.32 14.99 5.88
N ALA A 152 -3.45 13.98 5.69
CA ALA A 152 -2.04 14.08 6.03
C ALA A 152 -1.40 15.31 5.39
N PRO A 153 -0.51 16.03 6.11
CA PRO A 153 0.13 17.25 5.63
C PRO A 153 1.27 17.01 4.64
N TYR A 154 1.74 15.76 4.52
CA TYR A 154 2.77 15.38 3.55
C TYR A 154 2.15 15.02 2.19
N PRO A 155 2.91 15.15 1.09
CA PRO A 155 2.45 14.68 -0.21
C PRO A 155 2.33 13.16 -0.23
N TYR A 156 1.29 12.64 -0.88
CA TYR A 156 1.14 11.23 -1.20
C TYR A 156 0.33 11.07 -2.49
N ASP A 157 0.45 9.90 -3.13
CA ASP A 157 -0.16 9.61 -4.42
C ASP A 157 -1.20 8.51 -4.32
N VAL A 158 -0.90 7.46 -3.56
CA VAL A 158 -1.64 6.22 -3.47
C VAL A 158 -2.19 6.04 -2.06
N VAL A 159 -3.45 5.58 -1.96
CA VAL A 159 -4.06 5.13 -0.70
C VAL A 159 -4.03 3.61 -0.69
N ALA A 160 -3.23 3.04 0.22
CA ALA A 160 -2.90 1.64 0.25
C ALA A 160 -3.98 0.75 0.88
N HIS A 161 -4.01 -0.48 0.42
CA HIS A 161 -4.62 -1.71 0.99
C HIS A 161 -5.77 -1.47 2.00
N ILE A 162 -6.82 -0.71 1.62
CA ILE A 162 -8.00 -0.52 2.46
C ILE A 162 -8.59 -1.89 2.80
N GLY A 163 -8.57 -2.23 4.10
CA GLY A 163 -8.91 -3.56 4.61
C GLY A 163 -7.74 -4.32 5.22
N TYR A 164 -6.56 -3.69 5.37
CA TYR A 164 -5.37 -4.29 5.99
C TYR A 164 -5.68 -4.98 7.33
N CYS A 165 -6.56 -4.39 8.15
CA CYS A 165 -7.00 -4.97 9.43
C CYS A 165 -7.73 -6.32 9.31
N SER A 166 -8.16 -6.71 8.11
CA SER A 166 -8.85 -7.98 7.88
C SER A 166 -7.90 -9.15 7.59
N ARG A 167 -6.62 -8.86 7.26
CA ARG A 167 -5.65 -9.88 6.79
C ARG A 167 -5.52 -11.09 7.71
N ASN A 168 -5.45 -10.88 9.02
CA ASN A 168 -5.32 -11.93 10.02
C ASN A 168 -6.42 -11.84 11.09
N ALA A 169 -7.57 -11.25 10.74
CA ALA A 169 -8.70 -11.14 11.65
C ALA A 169 -9.31 -12.51 11.98
N THR A 170 -9.69 -12.69 13.24
CA THR A 170 -10.17 -13.96 13.79
C THR A 170 -11.70 -14.07 13.84
N TYR A 171 -12.42 -13.18 13.17
CA TYR A 171 -13.88 -13.23 13.10
C TYR A 171 -14.35 -14.39 12.20
N PRO A 172 -15.54 -14.97 12.45
CA PRO A 172 -16.11 -16.00 11.59
C PRO A 172 -16.23 -15.59 10.10
N ASP A 173 -16.59 -14.33 9.85
CA ASP A 173 -16.48 -13.67 8.55
C ASP A 173 -15.53 -12.47 8.68
N PRO A 174 -14.25 -12.61 8.31
CA PRO A 174 -13.28 -11.53 8.45
C PRO A 174 -13.30 -10.52 7.30
N LYS A 175 -14.10 -10.72 6.25
CA LYS A 175 -14.15 -9.80 5.11
C LYS A 175 -14.58 -8.39 5.53
N LEU A 176 -13.92 -7.38 4.98
CA LEU A 176 -14.40 -6.01 5.01
C LEU A 176 -15.43 -5.84 3.88
N ARG A 177 -16.73 -5.87 4.23
CA ARG A 177 -17.81 -5.71 3.25
C ARG A 177 -18.27 -4.27 3.17
N TYR A 178 -18.55 -3.79 1.95
CA TYR A 178 -19.04 -2.45 1.77
C TYR A 178 -20.34 -2.19 2.56
N GLU A 179 -21.30 -3.12 2.51
CA GLU A 179 -22.62 -2.96 3.16
C GLU A 179 -22.58 -2.80 4.70
N GLU A 180 -21.55 -3.38 5.33
CA GLU A 180 -21.39 -3.30 6.80
C GLU A 180 -20.81 -1.95 7.25
N PHE A 181 -20.11 -1.22 6.36
CA PHE A 181 -19.34 -0.01 6.67
C PHE A 181 -19.57 1.10 5.63
N ALA A 182 -20.75 1.13 5.01
CA ALA A 182 -21.05 1.97 3.85
C ALA A 182 -20.76 3.46 4.07
N ASP A 183 -21.15 4.01 5.21
CA ASP A 183 -21.04 5.45 5.48
C ASP A 183 -19.56 5.90 5.52
N VAL A 184 -18.72 5.19 6.27
CA VAL A 184 -17.30 5.54 6.40
C VAL A 184 -16.53 5.20 5.12
N LEU A 185 -16.85 4.09 4.44
CA LEU A 185 -16.27 3.75 3.15
C LEU A 185 -16.63 4.78 2.07
N ASP A 186 -17.88 5.21 1.98
CA ASP A 186 -18.29 6.29 1.08
C ASP A 186 -17.54 7.59 1.34
N ALA A 187 -17.35 7.96 2.63
CA ALA A 187 -16.56 9.12 2.99
C ALA A 187 -15.11 9.01 2.52
N ILE A 188 -14.48 7.86 2.73
CA ILE A 188 -13.11 7.57 2.26
C ILE A 188 -13.03 7.65 0.74
N LEU A 189 -13.88 6.92 0.02
CA LEU A 189 -13.85 6.83 -1.44
C LEU A 189 -14.10 8.19 -2.10
N ARG A 190 -15.06 8.96 -1.60
CA ARG A 190 -15.32 10.33 -2.07
C ARG A 190 -14.13 11.25 -1.80
N ARG A 191 -13.45 11.10 -0.66
CA ARG A 191 -12.27 11.90 -0.32
C ARG A 191 -11.08 11.56 -1.22
N ILE A 192 -10.85 10.28 -1.53
CA ILE A 192 -9.84 9.83 -2.50
C ILE A 192 -10.08 10.49 -3.86
N ILE A 193 -11.33 10.46 -4.34
CA ILE A 193 -11.74 11.08 -5.61
C ILE A 193 -11.52 12.60 -5.58
N ALA A 194 -12.00 13.27 -4.53
CA ALA A 194 -11.90 14.73 -4.40
C ALA A 194 -10.47 15.24 -4.32
N LYS A 195 -9.57 14.44 -3.73
CA LYS A 195 -8.13 14.75 -3.63
C LYS A 195 -7.33 14.26 -4.83
N ASP A 196 -7.99 13.69 -5.83
CA ASP A 196 -7.37 13.16 -7.05
C ASP A 196 -6.32 12.05 -6.80
N LYS A 197 -6.51 11.26 -5.71
CA LYS A 197 -5.60 10.20 -5.32
C LYS A 197 -5.94 8.86 -6.00
N ILE A 198 -4.97 7.95 -5.98
CA ILE A 198 -5.07 6.62 -6.58
C ILE A 198 -5.48 5.63 -5.49
N LEU A 199 -6.51 4.82 -5.75
CA LEU A 199 -6.88 3.71 -4.87
C LEU A 199 -6.07 2.47 -5.25
N GLU A 200 -5.34 1.92 -4.29
CA GLU A 200 -4.56 0.69 -4.50
C GLU A 200 -5.45 -0.55 -4.53
N VAL A 201 -5.12 -1.49 -5.40
CA VAL A 201 -5.62 -2.87 -5.38
C VAL A 201 -4.45 -3.78 -5.02
N ASN A 202 -4.44 -4.27 -3.77
CA ASN A 202 -3.32 -4.95 -3.14
C ASN A 202 -3.61 -6.45 -2.99
N THR A 203 -2.74 -7.30 -3.52
CA THR A 203 -2.95 -8.74 -3.54
C THR A 203 -2.37 -9.49 -2.34
N SER A 204 -1.78 -8.81 -1.38
CA SER A 204 -1.29 -9.40 -0.13
C SER A 204 -2.41 -9.69 0.88
N SER A 205 -3.62 -9.95 0.39
CA SER A 205 -4.74 -10.39 1.22
C SER A 205 -4.53 -11.83 1.69
N LYS A 206 -4.77 -12.06 2.98
CA LYS A 206 -4.84 -13.40 3.61
C LYS A 206 -6.27 -13.78 4.00
N THR A 207 -7.23 -12.89 3.76
CA THR A 207 -8.63 -13.08 4.11
C THR A 207 -9.29 -14.10 3.17
N ALA A 208 -9.90 -15.12 3.73
CA ALA A 208 -10.58 -16.17 2.97
C ALA A 208 -11.66 -15.58 2.04
N GLY A 209 -11.60 -15.92 0.75
CA GLY A 209 -12.54 -15.45 -0.25
C GLY A 209 -12.40 -13.96 -0.62
N SER A 210 -11.31 -13.30 -0.23
CA SER A 210 -10.94 -11.93 -0.62
C SER A 210 -9.53 -11.97 -1.23
N PRO A 211 -9.39 -12.10 -2.56
CA PRO A 211 -8.08 -12.30 -3.19
C PRO A 211 -7.20 -11.06 -3.17
N PHE A 212 -7.78 -9.88 -2.96
CA PHE A 212 -7.11 -8.58 -2.90
C PHE A 212 -7.88 -7.60 -1.99
N LEU A 213 -7.27 -6.48 -1.68
CA LEU A 213 -7.79 -5.38 -0.85
C LEU A 213 -7.75 -4.05 -1.64
N PRO A 214 -8.81 -3.23 -1.56
CA PRO A 214 -10.14 -3.58 -1.04
C PRO A 214 -10.84 -4.60 -1.92
N ASP A 215 -11.87 -5.29 -1.39
CA ASP A 215 -12.62 -6.29 -2.13
C ASP A 215 -13.46 -5.69 -3.28
N THR A 216 -13.94 -6.54 -4.16
CA THR A 216 -14.63 -6.18 -5.41
C THR A 216 -15.85 -5.27 -5.21
N ASP A 217 -16.61 -5.45 -4.12
CA ASP A 217 -17.78 -4.62 -3.79
C ASP A 217 -17.39 -3.15 -3.50
N ILE A 218 -16.28 -2.95 -2.79
CA ILE A 218 -15.74 -1.61 -2.50
C ILE A 218 -15.18 -0.97 -3.78
N LEU A 219 -14.49 -1.74 -4.64
CA LEU A 219 -14.00 -1.25 -5.93
C LEU A 219 -15.15 -0.86 -6.87
N ALA A 220 -16.22 -1.67 -6.91
CA ALA A 220 -17.42 -1.37 -7.69
C ALA A 220 -18.09 -0.09 -7.16
N ARG A 221 -18.14 0.09 -5.84
CA ARG A 221 -18.66 1.33 -5.26
C ARG A 221 -17.80 2.55 -5.60
N TYR A 222 -16.47 2.42 -5.53
CA TYR A 222 -15.53 3.47 -5.94
C TYR A 222 -15.78 3.90 -7.39
N PHE A 223 -15.92 2.92 -8.30
CA PHE A 223 -16.24 3.19 -9.69
C PHE A 223 -17.60 3.89 -9.87
N ALA A 224 -18.64 3.42 -9.16
CA ALA A 224 -19.98 4.01 -9.20
C ALA A 224 -20.00 5.47 -8.68
N LEU A 225 -19.13 5.80 -7.72
CA LEU A 225 -18.95 7.17 -7.21
C LEU A 225 -18.16 8.09 -8.18
N GLY A 226 -17.68 7.57 -9.30
CA GLY A 226 -16.89 8.32 -10.29
C GLY A 226 -15.38 8.13 -10.15
N GLY A 227 -14.90 7.28 -9.26
CA GLY A 227 -13.48 6.94 -9.15
C GLY A 227 -12.97 6.20 -10.38
N ARG A 228 -11.78 6.56 -10.86
CA ARG A 228 -11.19 5.95 -12.08
C ARG A 228 -9.72 5.61 -11.92
N LYS A 229 -9.05 6.13 -10.90
CA LYS A 229 -7.62 5.95 -10.67
C LYS A 229 -7.40 4.79 -9.72
N VAL A 230 -6.89 3.69 -10.25
CA VAL A 230 -6.50 2.50 -9.48
C VAL A 230 -5.08 2.09 -9.83
N SER A 231 -4.32 1.59 -8.86
CA SER A 231 -3.01 0.96 -9.06
C SER A 231 -3.05 -0.51 -8.68
N PHE A 232 -2.10 -1.27 -9.18
CA PHE A 232 -1.87 -2.66 -8.77
C PHE A 232 -0.67 -2.73 -7.82
N ALA A 233 -0.78 -3.56 -6.80
CA ALA A 233 0.24 -3.83 -5.81
C ALA A 233 0.27 -5.30 -5.41
N SER A 234 1.42 -5.94 -5.51
CA SER A 234 1.62 -7.28 -4.91
C SER A 234 1.93 -7.20 -3.43
N ASP A 235 2.50 -6.10 -2.98
CA ASP A 235 3.02 -5.93 -1.63
C ASP A 235 4.00 -7.09 -1.30
N ALA A 236 4.85 -7.38 -2.30
CA ALA A 236 5.77 -8.51 -2.27
C ALA A 236 6.98 -8.18 -1.40
N HIS A 237 7.27 -9.05 -0.44
CA HIS A 237 8.45 -9.03 0.42
C HIS A 237 9.46 -10.13 0.02
N ASP A 238 9.20 -10.78 -1.12
CA ASP A 238 9.98 -11.86 -1.69
C ASP A 238 9.81 -11.87 -3.21
N PRO A 239 10.88 -12.14 -4.00
CA PRO A 239 10.82 -12.13 -5.46
C PRO A 239 9.73 -13.04 -6.05
N SER A 240 9.40 -14.16 -5.39
CA SER A 240 8.39 -15.10 -5.88
C SER A 240 6.97 -14.53 -5.90
N ARG A 241 6.71 -13.48 -5.10
CA ARG A 241 5.39 -12.86 -4.95
C ARG A 241 5.15 -11.65 -5.87
N ILE A 242 6.18 -11.16 -6.57
CA ILE A 242 6.04 -10.02 -7.50
C ILE A 242 4.98 -10.34 -8.55
N GLY A 243 4.02 -9.44 -8.72
CA GLY A 243 2.92 -9.59 -9.66
C GLY A 243 1.92 -10.71 -9.30
N GLU A 244 1.92 -11.20 -8.05
CA GLU A 244 1.01 -12.26 -7.60
C GLU A 244 -0.46 -11.87 -7.84
N LYS A 245 -1.26 -12.78 -8.40
CA LYS A 245 -2.70 -12.61 -8.71
C LYS A 245 -3.03 -11.46 -9.68
N ARG A 246 -2.07 -10.97 -10.45
CA ARG A 246 -2.30 -9.86 -11.39
C ARG A 246 -3.39 -10.15 -12.43
N GLU A 247 -3.55 -11.41 -12.84
CA GLU A 247 -4.63 -11.84 -13.75
C GLU A 247 -6.00 -11.69 -13.08
N VAL A 248 -6.14 -12.13 -11.83
CA VAL A 248 -7.39 -12.03 -11.06
C VAL A 248 -7.79 -10.57 -10.88
N VAL A 249 -6.85 -9.70 -10.56
CA VAL A 249 -7.09 -8.25 -10.43
C VAL A 249 -7.49 -7.64 -11.78
N SER A 250 -6.77 -7.99 -12.86
CA SER A 250 -7.09 -7.50 -14.21
C SER A 250 -8.53 -7.84 -14.61
N GLU A 251 -8.96 -9.08 -14.41
CA GLU A 251 -10.30 -9.54 -14.71
C GLU A 251 -11.36 -8.82 -13.86
N ALA A 252 -11.12 -8.70 -12.55
CA ALA A 252 -12.02 -8.01 -11.64
C ALA A 252 -12.18 -6.51 -12.02
N LEU A 253 -11.09 -5.80 -12.26
CA LEU A 253 -11.13 -4.40 -12.65
C LEU A 253 -11.85 -4.19 -14.00
N LYS A 254 -11.57 -5.02 -15.00
CA LYS A 254 -12.26 -4.98 -16.30
C LYS A 254 -13.75 -5.25 -16.15
N SER A 255 -14.16 -6.21 -15.32
CA SER A 255 -15.58 -6.52 -15.08
C SER A 255 -16.35 -5.37 -14.44
N ILE A 256 -15.68 -4.56 -13.60
CA ILE A 256 -16.25 -3.35 -13.00
C ILE A 256 -16.34 -2.21 -14.02
N GLY A 257 -15.45 -2.16 -15.03
CA GLY A 257 -15.43 -1.13 -16.06
C GLY A 257 -14.15 -0.27 -16.09
N PHE A 258 -13.13 -0.60 -15.30
CA PHE A 258 -11.83 0.06 -15.42
C PHE A 258 -11.15 -0.33 -16.73
N THR A 259 -10.41 0.59 -17.33
CA THR A 259 -9.76 0.40 -18.63
C THR A 259 -8.25 0.41 -18.57
N HIS A 260 -7.69 0.92 -17.50
CA HIS A 260 -6.24 1.06 -17.30
C HIS A 260 -5.92 1.21 -15.80
N LEU A 261 -4.65 0.96 -15.46
CA LEU A 261 -4.07 1.36 -14.19
C LEU A 261 -3.53 2.79 -14.27
N THR A 262 -3.51 3.46 -13.16
CA THR A 262 -2.87 4.76 -12.96
C THR A 262 -1.60 4.56 -12.13
N ILE A 263 -0.46 4.96 -12.67
CA ILE A 263 0.84 4.83 -12.03
C ILE A 263 1.36 6.23 -11.70
N PRO A 264 1.59 6.56 -10.43
CA PRO A 264 2.18 7.84 -10.05
C PRO A 264 3.67 7.84 -10.40
N CYS A 265 4.15 8.95 -10.94
CA CYS A 265 5.54 9.11 -11.31
C CYS A 265 5.94 10.59 -11.26
N ARG A 266 6.65 11.01 -10.23
CA ARG A 266 7.21 12.38 -10.08
C ARG A 266 6.17 13.48 -10.26
N GLY A 267 5.00 13.32 -9.64
CA GLY A 267 3.90 14.28 -9.71
C GLY A 267 3.01 14.15 -10.95
N GLU A 268 3.33 13.23 -11.86
CA GLU A 268 2.51 12.90 -13.03
C GLU A 268 1.83 11.54 -12.86
N HIS A 269 0.83 11.29 -13.70
CA HIS A 269 0.13 10.00 -13.75
C HIS A 269 0.32 9.33 -15.11
N LEU A 270 1.01 8.19 -15.13
CA LEU A 270 1.14 7.35 -16.30
C LEU A 270 -0.04 6.37 -16.38
N ARG A 271 -0.37 5.93 -17.59
CA ARG A 271 -1.36 4.86 -17.80
C ARG A 271 -0.65 3.56 -18.11
N ALA A 272 -1.07 2.48 -17.45
CA ALA A 272 -0.62 1.13 -17.76
C ALA A 272 -1.82 0.23 -18.11
N GLU A 273 -1.57 -0.81 -18.91
CA GLU A 273 -2.60 -1.76 -19.31
C GLU A 273 -3.11 -2.61 -18.14
N LEU A 274 -4.40 -3.01 -18.25
CA LEU A 274 -5.05 -4.02 -17.38
C LEU A 274 -4.94 -5.42 -17.98
#